data_e7890445af4c484382a786571325075e
#
_entry.id   e7890445af4c484382a786571325075e
#
_cell.length_a   1.000
_cell.length_b   1.000
_cell.length_c   1.000
_cell.angle_alpha   90.00
_cell.angle_beta   90.00
_cell.angle_gamma   90.00
#
_symmetry.space_group_name_H-M   'P 1'
#
loop_
_entity.id
_entity.type
_entity.pdbx_description
1 polymer ?
#
loop_
_entity_poly.entity_id
_entity_poly.type
_entity_poly.pdbx_seq_one_letter_code
_entity_poly.pdbx_strand_id
1 'polypeptide(L)'
;MKLIKDKDPIFFTDEYDVVLLGTSTACSLASGFQGKLARKYPYVDAENDKQPYRDNRRLGTRLTLKEEGKPIISLMYVSKYNDSRNVTIDYEALTNCLSTANAEFKGKKVITTIVGSTKVDGNGEREKCLEILEKCTKDLDIDVYD
;
A
#
# COMPACT_ATOMS: atom_id res chain seq x y z
N MET A 1 8.42 -1.30 14.19
CA MET A 1 7.61 -2.13 13.28
C MET A 1 7.29 -3.46 13.97
N LYS A 2 6.03 -3.84 13.96
CA LYS A 2 5.57 -5.09 14.55
C LYS A 2 5.00 -5.98 13.45
N LEU A 3 5.44 -7.25 13.40
CA LEU A 3 4.89 -8.25 12.50
C LEU A 3 3.74 -9.00 13.19
N ILE A 4 2.59 -9.05 12.53
CA ILE A 4 1.40 -9.76 13.01
C ILE A 4 1.12 -10.91 12.05
N LYS A 5 1.13 -12.13 12.56
CA LYS A 5 0.94 -13.35 11.77
C LYS A 5 -0.45 -13.93 11.98
N ASP A 6 -0.91 -14.66 10.96
CA ASP A 6 -2.14 -15.48 11.01
C ASP A 6 -3.42 -14.70 11.28
N LYS A 7 -3.44 -13.41 10.90
CA LYS A 7 -4.63 -12.56 10.97
C LYS A 7 -4.83 -11.84 9.65
N ASP A 8 -6.08 -11.73 9.22
CA ASP A 8 -6.42 -10.97 8.02
C ASP A 8 -6.55 -9.48 8.39
N PRO A 9 -5.71 -8.61 7.82
CA PRO A 9 -5.71 -7.19 8.17
C PRO A 9 -7.03 -6.48 7.92
N ILE A 10 -7.85 -6.98 7.00
CA ILE A 10 -9.12 -6.32 6.64
C ILE A 10 -10.07 -6.18 7.85
N PHE A 11 -9.99 -7.09 8.81
CA PHE A 11 -10.84 -7.05 9.99
C PHE A 11 -10.38 -6.03 11.04
N PHE A 12 -9.21 -5.43 10.85
CA PHE A 12 -8.59 -4.56 11.86
C PHE A 12 -8.36 -3.14 11.37
N THR A 13 -8.63 -2.82 10.11
CA THR A 13 -8.31 -1.51 9.54
C THR A 13 -8.94 -0.34 10.29
N ASP A 14 -10.13 -0.52 10.87
CA ASP A 14 -10.83 0.54 11.61
C ASP A 14 -10.17 0.88 12.96
N GLU A 15 -9.23 0.06 13.43
CA GLU A 15 -8.48 0.27 14.68
C GLU A 15 -7.24 1.15 14.49
N TYR A 16 -6.98 1.59 13.26
CA TYR A 16 -5.77 2.34 12.89
C TYR A 16 -6.13 3.72 12.37
N ASP A 17 -5.16 4.64 12.47
CA ASP A 17 -5.30 5.98 11.91
C ASP A 17 -5.11 5.98 10.39
N VAL A 18 -4.21 5.12 9.90
CA VAL A 18 -3.80 5.09 8.50
C VAL A 18 -3.66 3.66 8.01
N VAL A 19 -4.16 3.40 6.81
CA VAL A 19 -3.91 2.17 6.06
C VAL A 19 -2.98 2.51 4.89
N LEU A 20 -1.82 1.85 4.82
CA LEU A 20 -0.93 1.93 3.66
C LEU A 20 -1.18 0.72 2.78
N LEU A 21 -1.52 0.95 1.53
CA LEU A 21 -1.81 -0.10 0.56
C LEU A 21 -0.87 0.00 -0.64
N GLY A 22 -0.06 -1.03 -0.86
CA GLY A 22 0.75 -1.13 -2.08
C GLY A 22 -0.11 -1.54 -3.26
N THR A 23 0.06 -0.88 -4.38
CA THR A 23 -0.65 -1.19 -5.62
C THR A 23 0.23 -0.87 -6.84
N SER A 24 -0.31 -1.11 -8.03
CA SER A 24 0.38 -0.89 -9.28
C SER A 24 -0.20 0.28 -10.08
N THR A 25 0.54 0.73 -11.07
CA THR A 25 0.08 1.74 -12.03
C THR A 25 -1.01 1.23 -12.98
N ALA A 26 -1.37 -0.05 -12.89
CA ALA A 26 -2.48 -0.63 -13.65
C ALA A 26 -3.86 -0.18 -13.15
N CYS A 27 -3.95 0.47 -11.98
CA CYS A 27 -5.19 0.98 -11.40
C CYS A 27 -6.25 -0.11 -11.14
N SER A 28 -5.82 -1.31 -10.77
CA SER A 28 -6.72 -2.42 -10.45
C SER A 28 -6.61 -2.81 -8.98
N LEU A 29 -7.76 -2.84 -8.29
CA LEU A 29 -7.87 -3.25 -6.89
C LEU A 29 -8.80 -4.47 -6.78
N ALA A 30 -8.61 -5.47 -7.62
CA ALA A 30 -9.57 -6.57 -7.77
C ALA A 30 -9.35 -7.73 -6.81
N SER A 31 -8.14 -7.97 -6.31
CA SER A 31 -7.80 -9.18 -5.55
C SER A 31 -6.90 -8.89 -4.35
N GLY A 32 -6.72 -9.91 -3.49
CA GLY A 32 -5.91 -9.81 -2.30
C GLY A 32 -6.41 -8.76 -1.32
N PHE A 33 -5.52 -8.22 -0.53
CA PHE A 33 -5.85 -7.15 0.42
C PHE A 33 -6.40 -5.92 -0.29
N GLN A 34 -5.88 -5.60 -1.48
CA GLN A 34 -6.38 -4.49 -2.30
C GLN A 34 -7.87 -4.63 -2.58
N GLY A 35 -8.30 -5.80 -3.04
CA GLY A 35 -9.70 -6.07 -3.34
C GLY A 35 -10.60 -6.01 -2.12
N LYS A 36 -10.15 -6.57 -1.00
CA LYS A 36 -10.88 -6.52 0.26
C LYS A 36 -11.05 -5.09 0.75
N LEU A 37 -10.00 -4.28 0.65
CA LEU A 37 -10.04 -2.88 1.06
C LEU A 37 -10.99 -2.07 0.18
N ALA A 38 -10.96 -2.30 -1.15
CA ALA A 38 -11.86 -1.64 -2.08
C ALA A 38 -13.33 -1.99 -1.84
N ARG A 39 -13.63 -3.21 -1.39
CA ARG A 39 -14.99 -3.61 -1.03
C ARG A 39 -15.44 -3.02 0.31
N LYS A 40 -14.53 -2.93 1.27
CA LYS A 40 -14.84 -2.34 2.59
C LYS A 40 -15.02 -0.82 2.50
N TYR A 41 -14.21 -0.16 1.66
CA TYR A 41 -14.22 1.29 1.46
C TYR A 41 -14.36 1.60 -0.04
N PRO A 42 -15.60 1.56 -0.59
CA PRO A 42 -15.82 1.69 -2.05
C PRO A 42 -15.28 2.99 -2.66
N TYR A 43 -15.17 4.06 -1.89
CA TYR A 43 -14.60 5.32 -2.39
C TYR A 43 -13.13 5.18 -2.79
N VAL A 44 -12.42 4.19 -2.24
CA VAL A 44 -11.01 3.95 -2.58
C VAL A 44 -10.89 3.52 -4.04
N ASP A 45 -11.72 2.57 -4.46
CA ASP A 45 -11.73 2.10 -5.84
C ASP A 45 -12.19 3.19 -6.80
N ALA A 46 -13.24 3.92 -6.44
CA ALA A 46 -13.75 5.02 -7.25
C ALA A 46 -12.70 6.11 -7.50
N GLU A 47 -11.95 6.51 -6.48
CA GLU A 47 -10.91 7.53 -6.63
C GLU A 47 -9.69 7.00 -7.37
N ASN A 48 -9.32 5.73 -7.16
CA ASN A 48 -8.21 5.10 -7.89
C ASN A 48 -8.53 5.00 -9.39
N ASP A 49 -9.77 4.72 -9.76
CA ASP A 49 -10.20 4.61 -11.16
C ASP A 49 -10.10 5.95 -11.92
N LYS A 50 -10.08 7.07 -11.22
CA LYS A 50 -9.89 8.39 -11.83
C LYS A 50 -8.44 8.69 -12.21
N GLN A 51 -7.51 7.87 -11.75
CA GLN A 51 -6.08 8.09 -12.00
C GLN A 51 -5.69 7.64 -13.41
N PRO A 52 -4.63 8.22 -14.01
CA PRO A 52 -4.17 7.80 -15.33
C PRO A 52 -3.83 6.31 -15.38
N TYR A 53 -4.54 5.59 -16.22
CA TYR A 53 -4.42 4.14 -16.36
C TYR A 53 -3.07 3.76 -16.97
N ARG A 54 -2.36 2.83 -16.36
CA ARG A 54 -1.06 2.31 -16.80
C ARG A 54 0.01 3.39 -17.00
N ASP A 55 -0.11 4.50 -16.30
CA ASP A 55 0.86 5.60 -16.41
C ASP A 55 1.97 5.42 -15.39
N ASN A 56 3.13 4.93 -15.85
CA ASN A 56 4.28 4.65 -15.01
C ASN A 56 4.97 5.91 -14.43
N ARG A 57 4.56 7.12 -14.86
CA ARG A 57 5.00 8.37 -14.20
C ARG A 57 4.47 8.50 -12.79
N ARG A 58 3.49 7.69 -12.43
CA ARG A 58 2.92 7.64 -11.08
C ARG A 58 3.75 6.80 -10.10
N LEU A 59 4.71 6.02 -10.59
CA LEU A 59 5.58 5.22 -9.71
C LEU A 59 6.24 6.08 -8.64
N GLY A 60 6.21 5.62 -7.41
CA GLY A 60 6.77 6.34 -6.26
C GLY A 60 5.88 7.43 -5.69
N THR A 61 4.69 7.63 -6.26
CA THR A 61 3.69 8.58 -5.74
C THR A 61 2.63 7.85 -4.92
N ARG A 62 1.88 8.61 -4.13
CA ARG A 62 0.78 8.08 -3.30
C ARG A 62 -0.51 8.85 -3.58
N LEU A 63 -1.64 8.14 -3.52
CA LEU A 63 -2.96 8.72 -3.53
C LEU A 63 -3.53 8.59 -2.11
N THR A 64 -3.65 9.69 -1.40
CA THR A 64 -4.11 9.71 -0.01
C THR A 64 -5.56 10.17 0.05
N LEU A 65 -6.41 9.32 0.62
CA LEU A 65 -7.85 9.52 0.70
C LEU A 65 -8.28 9.67 2.15
N LYS A 66 -9.06 10.72 2.40
CA LYS A 66 -9.59 11.03 3.74
C LYS A 66 -11.11 11.11 3.65
N GLU A 67 -11.78 10.34 4.50
CA GLU A 67 -13.22 10.39 4.65
C GLU A 67 -13.56 10.37 6.13
N GLU A 68 -14.50 11.22 6.55
CA GLU A 68 -14.87 11.36 7.95
C GLU A 68 -15.34 10.02 8.54
N GLY A 69 -14.85 9.71 9.74
CA GLY A 69 -15.20 8.47 10.44
C GLY A 69 -14.47 7.23 9.92
N LYS A 70 -13.54 7.38 8.96
CA LYS A 70 -12.77 6.28 8.37
C LYS A 70 -11.27 6.51 8.59
N PRO A 71 -10.46 5.44 8.57
CA PRO A 71 -9.01 5.63 8.56
C PRO A 71 -8.57 6.36 7.29
N ILE A 72 -7.46 7.05 7.36
CA ILE A 72 -6.81 7.60 6.16
C ILE A 72 -6.29 6.42 5.35
N ILE A 73 -6.56 6.39 4.05
CA ILE A 73 -6.07 5.33 3.17
C ILE A 73 -5.12 5.93 2.16
N SER A 74 -3.88 5.48 2.15
CA SER A 74 -2.86 5.96 1.23
C SER A 74 -2.43 4.83 0.31
N LEU A 75 -2.79 4.96 -0.96
CA LEU A 75 -2.39 4.02 -2.01
C LEU A 75 -0.99 4.39 -2.46
N MET A 76 -0.10 3.41 -2.44
CA MET A 76 1.30 3.58 -2.83
C MET A 76 1.54 2.88 -4.16
N TYR A 77 1.92 3.64 -5.18
CA TYR A 77 2.19 3.08 -6.52
C TYR A 77 3.61 2.56 -6.57
N VAL A 78 3.78 1.31 -6.15
CA VAL A 78 5.10 0.68 -5.93
C VAL A 78 5.52 -0.28 -7.04
N SER A 79 4.59 -0.64 -7.92
CA SER A 79 4.88 -1.55 -9.02
C SER A 79 4.33 -1.03 -10.33
N LYS A 80 5.03 -1.37 -11.42
CA LYS A 80 4.62 -0.96 -12.75
C LYS A 80 3.97 -2.11 -13.49
N TYR A 81 2.95 -1.76 -14.28
CA TYR A 81 2.35 -2.66 -15.24
C TYR A 81 3.32 -2.87 -16.40
N ASN A 82 3.45 -4.11 -16.85
CA ASN A 82 4.22 -4.45 -18.05
C ASN A 82 3.32 -5.10 -19.11
N ASP A 83 3.82 -5.25 -20.33
CA ASP A 83 3.03 -5.72 -21.47
C ASP A 83 2.52 -7.16 -21.34
N SER A 84 3.08 -7.94 -20.42
CA SER A 84 2.63 -9.31 -20.16
C SER A 84 1.48 -9.39 -19.15
N ARG A 85 0.87 -8.27 -18.81
CA ARG A 85 -0.19 -8.14 -17.80
C ARG A 85 0.24 -8.48 -16.38
N ASN A 86 1.52 -8.54 -16.14
CA ASN A 86 2.10 -8.70 -14.81
C ASN A 86 2.48 -7.34 -14.24
N VAL A 87 2.62 -7.28 -12.94
CA VAL A 87 3.16 -6.12 -12.25
C VAL A 87 4.53 -6.48 -11.69
N THR A 88 5.45 -5.53 -11.75
CA THR A 88 6.81 -5.73 -11.26
C THR A 88 7.14 -4.63 -10.27
N ILE A 89 7.61 -5.04 -9.09
CA ILE A 89 8.03 -4.11 -8.05
C ILE A 89 9.13 -3.18 -8.55
N ASP A 90 9.02 -1.93 -8.18
CA ASP A 90 10.08 -0.94 -8.30
C ASP A 90 10.51 -0.60 -6.88
N TYR A 91 11.68 -1.08 -6.47
CA TYR A 91 12.15 -0.90 -5.10
C TYR A 91 12.45 0.56 -4.75
N GLU A 92 12.83 1.36 -5.73
CA GLU A 92 13.00 2.81 -5.55
C GLU A 92 11.63 3.47 -5.28
N ALA A 93 10.61 3.10 -6.04
CA ALA A 93 9.25 3.57 -5.83
C ALA A 93 8.72 3.17 -4.45
N LEU A 94 8.96 1.93 -4.02
CA LEU A 94 8.60 1.47 -2.68
C LEU A 94 9.27 2.32 -1.60
N THR A 95 10.57 2.56 -1.73
CA THR A 95 11.34 3.39 -0.81
C THR A 95 10.78 4.82 -0.76
N ASN A 96 10.50 5.42 -1.90
CA ASN A 96 9.97 6.78 -2.00
C ASN A 96 8.58 6.87 -1.35
N CYS A 97 7.69 5.94 -1.65
CA CYS A 97 6.35 5.92 -1.07
C CYS A 97 6.40 5.79 0.46
N LEU A 98 7.18 4.85 0.97
CA LEU A 98 7.29 4.62 2.41
C LEU A 98 7.96 5.80 3.13
N SER A 99 8.99 6.39 2.52
CA SER A 99 9.68 7.54 3.11
C SER A 99 8.77 8.76 3.20
N THR A 100 7.98 9.04 2.16
CA THR A 100 7.02 10.16 2.18
C THR A 100 5.88 9.89 3.15
N ALA A 101 5.40 8.64 3.25
CA ALA A 101 4.39 8.25 4.23
C ALA A 101 4.90 8.38 5.65
N ASN A 102 6.15 7.99 5.91
CA ASN A 102 6.79 8.14 7.21
C ASN A 102 6.83 9.59 7.68
N ALA A 103 7.15 10.50 6.79
CA ALA A 103 7.16 11.93 7.10
C ALA A 103 5.74 12.47 7.32
N GLU A 104 4.80 12.12 6.45
CA GLU A 104 3.42 12.64 6.52
C GLU A 104 2.65 12.13 7.74
N PHE A 105 2.82 10.86 8.09
CA PHE A 105 2.04 10.20 9.14
C PHE A 105 2.84 9.94 10.43
N LYS A 106 3.88 10.70 10.65
CA LYS A 106 4.74 10.57 11.83
C LYS A 106 3.93 10.48 13.12
N GLY A 107 4.22 9.46 13.93
CA GLY A 107 3.56 9.22 15.21
C GLY A 107 2.18 8.57 15.14
N LYS A 108 1.64 8.37 13.94
CA LYS A 108 0.32 7.77 13.77
C LYS A 108 0.39 6.24 13.81
N LYS A 109 -0.73 5.63 14.19
CA LYS A 109 -0.91 4.19 14.21
C LYS A 109 -1.28 3.71 12.81
N VAL A 110 -0.43 2.89 12.20
CA VAL A 110 -0.51 2.50 10.79
C VAL A 110 -0.62 1.00 10.63
N ILE A 111 -1.47 0.56 9.73
CA ILE A 111 -1.59 -0.84 9.31
C ILE A 111 -1.16 -0.99 7.86
N THR A 112 -0.41 -2.05 7.57
CA THR A 112 -0.06 -2.42 6.20
C THR A 112 0.19 -3.93 6.11
N THR A 113 0.49 -4.40 4.91
CA THR A 113 1.00 -5.74 4.63
C THR A 113 2.47 -5.64 4.26
N ILE A 114 3.10 -6.78 3.88
CA ILE A 114 4.46 -6.74 3.33
C ILE A 114 4.38 -6.23 1.90
N VAL A 115 4.36 -4.91 1.78
CA VAL A 115 4.11 -4.20 0.51
C VAL A 115 5.10 -4.61 -0.56
N GLY A 116 4.58 -4.88 -1.75
CA GLY A 116 5.38 -5.20 -2.92
C GLY A 116 5.73 -6.68 -3.08
N SER A 117 5.42 -7.52 -2.10
CA SER A 117 5.83 -8.93 -2.09
C SER A 117 4.79 -9.91 -2.64
N THR A 118 3.57 -9.46 -2.92
CA THR A 118 2.52 -10.32 -3.49
C THR A 118 2.46 -10.20 -5.00
N LYS A 119 1.79 -11.16 -5.65
CA LYS A 119 1.60 -11.14 -7.11
C LYS A 119 0.78 -9.93 -7.59
N VAL A 120 -0.05 -9.37 -6.72
CA VAL A 120 -0.94 -8.25 -7.08
C VAL A 120 -0.28 -6.89 -6.88
N ASP A 121 0.77 -6.78 -6.07
CA ASP A 121 1.42 -5.50 -5.79
C ASP A 121 2.89 -5.43 -6.17
N GLY A 122 3.44 -6.46 -6.82
CA GLY A 122 4.80 -6.34 -7.35
C GLY A 122 5.59 -7.62 -7.49
N ASN A 123 5.19 -8.70 -6.84
CA ASN A 123 5.90 -9.98 -6.86
C ASN A 123 7.38 -9.86 -6.48
N GLY A 124 7.69 -8.94 -5.55
CA GLY A 124 9.04 -8.71 -5.06
C GLY A 124 9.51 -9.75 -4.05
N GLU A 125 10.80 -9.70 -3.74
CA GLU A 125 11.39 -10.55 -2.72
C GLU A 125 10.90 -10.12 -1.34
N ARG A 126 10.30 -11.05 -0.59
CA ARG A 126 9.72 -10.80 0.72
C ARG A 126 10.73 -10.13 1.69
N GLU A 127 11.93 -10.69 1.78
CA GLU A 127 12.95 -10.19 2.71
C GLU A 127 13.39 -8.77 2.36
N LYS A 128 13.52 -8.47 1.09
CA LYS A 128 13.90 -7.14 0.62
C LYS A 128 12.80 -6.12 0.89
N CYS A 129 11.54 -6.49 0.67
CA CYS A 129 10.40 -5.63 0.98
C CYS A 129 10.31 -5.34 2.48
N LEU A 130 10.49 -6.35 3.31
CA LEU A 130 10.51 -6.18 4.78
C LEU A 130 11.64 -5.26 5.25
N GLU A 131 12.83 -5.42 4.68
CA GLU A 131 13.99 -4.59 5.02
C GLU A 131 13.71 -3.12 4.70
N ILE A 132 13.14 -2.84 3.53
CA ILE A 132 12.77 -1.48 3.12
C ILE A 132 11.67 -0.92 4.04
N LEU A 133 10.65 -1.72 4.35
CA LEU A 133 9.59 -1.33 5.30
C LEU A 133 10.20 -0.92 6.63
N GLU A 134 11.01 -1.76 7.22
CA GLU A 134 11.61 -1.49 8.53
C GLU A 134 12.49 -0.24 8.51
N LYS A 135 13.28 -0.08 7.47
CA LYS A 135 14.19 1.06 7.33
C LYS A 135 13.45 2.38 7.14
N CYS A 136 12.36 2.39 6.36
CA CYS A 136 11.71 3.62 5.91
C CYS A 136 10.53 4.07 6.80
N THR A 137 10.11 3.29 7.79
CA THR A 137 8.91 3.59 8.59
C THR A 137 9.19 3.78 10.07
N LYS A 138 10.38 4.21 10.43
CA LYS A 138 10.83 4.29 11.84
C LYS A 138 10.06 5.28 12.69
N ASP A 139 9.45 6.29 12.09
CA ASP A 139 8.67 7.31 12.80
C ASP A 139 7.19 6.96 12.90
N LEU A 140 6.78 5.82 12.35
CA LEU A 140 5.39 5.34 12.41
C LEU A 140 5.24 4.29 13.53
N ASP A 141 4.07 4.29 14.15
CA ASP A 141 3.62 3.15 14.97
C ASP A 141 2.95 2.15 14.03
N ILE A 142 3.77 1.30 13.39
CA ILE A 142 3.31 0.47 12.28
C ILE A 142 3.24 -1.01 12.62
N ASP A 143 2.09 -1.60 12.32
CA ASP A 143 1.83 -3.04 12.35
C ASP A 143 1.77 -3.57 10.91
N VAL A 144 2.58 -4.58 10.64
CA VAL A 144 2.68 -5.24 9.33
C VAL A 144 2.08 -6.63 9.44
N TYR A 145 0.99 -6.85 8.71
CA TYR A 145 0.30 -8.14 8.69
C TYR A 145 0.89 -9.04 7.62
N ASP A 146 1.29 -10.21 8.04
CA ASP A 146 1.95 -11.21 7.20
C ASP A 146 0.99 -12.38 6.90
#